data_9f91eec7a3c602297767ca47720d7fa4
#
_entry.id   9f91eec7a3c602297767ca47720d7fa4
#
_cell.length_a   1.000
_cell.length_b   1.000
_cell.length_c   1.000
_cell.angle_alpha   90.00
_cell.angle_beta   90.00
_cell.angle_gamma   90.00
#
_symmetry.space_group_name_H-M   'P 1'
#
loop_
_entity.id
_entity.type
_entity.pdbx_description
1 polymer ?
#
loop_
_entity_poly.entity_id
_entity_poly.type
_entity_poly.pdbx_seq_one_letter_code
_entity_poly.pdbx_strand_id
1 'polypeptide(L)'
;MVQVVAALVWKDDKFMICQRPLTKTRALQWEFVGGKVEQGESLAQALNRECIEEIGVGVEVGEVFAEVDHVYPDITIHLTLFNARLSGGEPKMLEHNDIRFITPSEIPQYEFCPADKDILEKIVSEFGGKE
;
A
#
# COMPACT_ATOMS: atom_id res chain seq x y z
N MET A 1 -8.83 -12.55 12.53
CA MET A 1 -7.86 -11.87 11.64
C MET A 1 -8.55 -10.82 10.83
N VAL A 2 -8.02 -9.62 10.80
CA VAL A 2 -8.63 -8.50 10.07
C VAL A 2 -8.18 -8.53 8.61
N GLN A 3 -9.13 -8.43 7.68
CA GLN A 3 -8.82 -8.34 6.26
C GLN A 3 -8.43 -6.92 5.90
N VAL A 4 -7.25 -6.76 5.30
CA VAL A 4 -6.71 -5.48 4.86
C VAL A 4 -6.33 -5.60 3.38
N VAL A 5 -6.65 -4.57 2.61
CA VAL A 5 -6.28 -4.49 1.20
C VAL A 5 -5.37 -3.31 0.97
N ALA A 6 -4.48 -3.41 0.00
CA ALA A 6 -3.58 -2.33 -0.37
C ALA A 6 -3.27 -2.37 -1.87
N ALA A 7 -2.77 -1.25 -2.38
CA ALA A 7 -2.49 -1.09 -3.81
C ALA A 7 -1.00 -0.87 -4.07
N LEU A 8 -0.45 -1.66 -4.98
CA LEU A 8 0.87 -1.42 -5.57
C LEU A 8 0.64 -0.64 -6.86
N VAL A 9 0.89 0.66 -6.78
CA VAL A 9 0.61 1.59 -7.89
C VAL A 9 1.93 1.97 -8.56
N TRP A 10 2.09 1.54 -9.81
CA TRP A 10 3.28 1.87 -10.61
C TRP A 10 3.06 3.10 -11.47
N LYS A 11 4.11 3.91 -11.57
CA LYS A 11 4.20 5.03 -12.50
C LYS A 11 5.60 4.95 -13.10
N ASP A 12 5.70 4.47 -14.34
CA ASP A 12 6.96 4.15 -15.00
C ASP A 12 7.72 3.09 -14.17
N ASP A 13 8.95 3.37 -13.75
CA ASP A 13 9.78 2.45 -12.96
C ASP A 13 9.67 2.67 -11.44
N LYS A 14 8.71 3.50 -11.01
CA LYS A 14 8.53 3.85 -9.60
C LYS A 14 7.18 3.38 -9.08
N PHE A 15 7.10 3.10 -7.80
CA PHE A 15 5.86 2.73 -7.15
C PHE A 15 5.55 3.64 -5.98
N MET A 16 4.25 3.80 -5.70
CA MET A 16 3.77 4.73 -4.69
C MET A 16 3.89 4.15 -3.29
N ILE A 17 4.44 4.96 -2.38
CA ILE A 17 4.45 4.68 -0.95
C ILE A 17 3.85 5.86 -0.19
N CYS A 18 3.24 5.57 0.97
CA CYS A 18 2.55 6.55 1.78
C CYS A 18 3.07 6.50 3.21
N GLN A 19 3.33 7.65 3.81
CA GLN A 19 3.82 7.73 5.18
C GLN A 19 2.67 7.93 6.16
N ARG A 20 2.59 7.05 7.16
CA ARG A 20 1.54 7.13 8.20
C ARG A 20 1.71 8.42 9.02
N PRO A 21 0.59 9.09 9.34
CA PRO A 21 0.66 10.31 10.14
C PRO A 21 1.07 10.01 11.60
N LEU A 22 1.51 11.06 12.31
CA LEU A 22 1.91 10.95 13.72
C LEU A 22 0.79 10.46 14.64
N THR A 23 -0.47 10.65 14.24
CA THR A 23 -1.65 10.33 15.05
C THR A 23 -2.05 8.86 15.03
N LYS A 24 -1.43 8.05 14.17
CA LYS A 24 -1.76 6.62 14.04
C LYS A 24 -0.67 5.74 14.64
N THR A 25 -1.03 4.46 14.88
CA THR A 25 -0.04 3.43 15.23
C THR A 25 0.99 3.32 14.13
N ARG A 26 2.20 2.88 14.46
CA ARG A 26 3.32 2.79 13.52
C ARG A 26 3.57 4.14 12.83
N ALA A 27 3.54 5.20 13.65
CA ALA A 27 3.66 6.59 13.19
C ALA A 27 4.90 6.81 12.34
N LEU A 28 4.74 7.55 11.24
CA LEU A 28 5.80 7.91 10.28
C LEU A 28 6.47 6.75 9.55
N GLN A 29 6.00 5.53 9.75
CA GLN A 29 6.44 4.41 8.91
C GLN A 29 5.73 4.46 7.56
N TRP A 30 6.36 3.91 6.56
CA TRP A 30 5.84 3.90 5.20
C TRP A 30 5.04 2.63 4.93
N GLU A 31 4.06 2.74 4.05
CA GLU A 31 3.15 1.65 3.70
C GLU A 31 2.60 1.86 2.29
N PHE A 32 1.85 0.88 1.81
CA PHE A 32 1.05 1.03 0.60
C PHE A 32 -0.32 1.59 0.98
N VAL A 33 -0.94 2.36 0.08
CA VAL A 33 -2.29 2.89 0.33
C VAL A 33 -3.30 1.76 0.42
N GLY A 34 -4.21 1.84 1.37
CA GLY A 34 -5.25 0.84 1.57
C GLY A 34 -5.84 0.91 2.96
N GLY A 35 -6.54 -0.15 3.35
CA GLY A 35 -7.15 -0.21 4.66
C GLY A 35 -8.01 -1.44 4.86
N LYS A 36 -8.82 -1.41 5.89
CA LYS A 36 -9.64 -2.54 6.31
C LYS A 36 -10.83 -2.73 5.36
N VAL A 37 -11.15 -3.99 5.08
CA VAL A 37 -12.34 -4.37 4.32
C VAL A 37 -13.54 -4.28 5.26
N GLU A 38 -14.59 -3.59 4.84
CA GLU A 38 -15.82 -3.47 5.60
C GLU A 38 -16.79 -4.59 5.22
N GLN A 39 -17.73 -4.86 6.12
CA GLN A 39 -18.73 -5.90 5.89
C GLN A 39 -19.51 -5.61 4.61
N GLY A 40 -19.66 -6.62 3.77
CA GLY A 40 -20.42 -6.51 2.52
C GLY A 40 -19.61 -5.99 1.33
N GLU A 41 -18.36 -5.62 1.54
CA GLU A 41 -17.50 -5.18 0.44
C GLU A 41 -16.72 -6.35 -0.15
N SER A 42 -16.49 -6.33 -1.48
CA SER A 42 -15.46 -7.14 -2.08
C SER A 42 -14.10 -6.50 -1.77
N LEU A 43 -13.00 -7.24 -1.95
CA LEU A 43 -11.66 -6.71 -1.74
C LEU A 43 -11.40 -5.52 -2.67
N ALA A 44 -11.80 -5.63 -3.95
CA ALA A 44 -11.62 -4.54 -4.92
C ALA A 44 -12.43 -3.31 -4.56
N GLN A 45 -13.67 -3.48 -4.09
CA GLN A 45 -14.50 -2.35 -3.65
C GLN A 45 -13.87 -1.63 -2.45
N ALA A 46 -13.39 -2.41 -1.47
CA ALA A 46 -12.73 -1.85 -0.29
C ALA A 46 -11.50 -1.05 -0.69
N LEU A 47 -10.67 -1.58 -1.59
CA LEU A 47 -9.45 -0.91 -2.03
C LEU A 47 -9.77 0.40 -2.74
N ASN A 48 -10.72 0.41 -3.65
CA ASN A 48 -11.11 1.63 -4.35
C ASN A 48 -11.64 2.68 -3.37
N ARG A 49 -12.49 2.28 -2.43
CA ARG A 49 -13.02 3.18 -1.39
C ARG A 49 -11.91 3.77 -0.55
N GLU A 50 -10.99 2.95 -0.05
CA GLU A 50 -9.87 3.41 0.78
C GLU A 50 -8.98 4.39 0.01
N CYS A 51 -8.71 4.13 -1.26
CA CYS A 51 -7.91 5.05 -2.07
C CYS A 51 -8.61 6.39 -2.24
N ILE A 52 -9.92 6.39 -2.51
CA ILE A 52 -10.68 7.65 -2.62
C ILE A 52 -10.63 8.44 -1.30
N GLU A 53 -10.81 7.75 -0.17
CA GLU A 53 -10.78 8.38 1.15
C GLU A 53 -9.41 8.94 1.50
N GLU A 54 -8.33 8.20 1.20
CA GLU A 54 -6.99 8.54 1.69
C GLU A 54 -6.19 9.41 0.74
N ILE A 55 -6.34 9.20 -0.57
CA ILE A 55 -5.56 9.95 -1.57
C ILE A 55 -6.41 10.69 -2.60
N GLY A 56 -7.74 10.67 -2.43
CA GLY A 56 -8.66 11.44 -3.28
C GLY A 56 -8.80 10.94 -4.70
N VAL A 57 -8.25 9.78 -5.02
CA VAL A 57 -8.28 9.20 -6.36
C VAL A 57 -8.62 7.72 -6.26
N GLY A 58 -9.55 7.24 -7.10
CA GLY A 58 -9.84 5.81 -7.19
C GLY A 58 -8.76 5.06 -7.95
N VAL A 59 -8.84 3.74 -7.93
CA VAL A 59 -7.90 2.87 -8.62
C VAL A 59 -8.64 1.83 -9.45
N GLU A 60 -8.00 1.42 -10.54
CA GLU A 60 -8.38 0.23 -11.29
C GLU A 60 -7.61 -0.93 -10.69
N VAL A 61 -8.33 -1.86 -10.06
CA VAL A 61 -7.72 -2.98 -9.34
C VAL A 61 -7.37 -4.08 -10.33
N GLY A 62 -6.10 -4.50 -10.34
CA GLY A 62 -5.60 -5.59 -11.16
C GLY A 62 -5.50 -6.88 -10.38
N GLU A 63 -4.46 -7.66 -10.68
CA GLU A 63 -4.23 -8.96 -10.06
C GLU A 63 -3.60 -8.82 -8.68
N VAL A 64 -3.78 -9.85 -7.85
CA VAL A 64 -3.10 -9.95 -6.56
C VAL A 64 -1.60 -10.07 -6.80
N PHE A 65 -0.83 -9.18 -6.21
CA PHE A 65 0.63 -9.24 -6.24
C PHE A 65 1.19 -10.11 -5.11
N ALA A 66 0.64 -9.94 -3.90
CA ALA A 66 1.11 -10.68 -2.73
C ALA A 66 0.04 -10.74 -1.65
N GLU A 67 0.12 -11.76 -0.79
CA GLU A 67 -0.70 -11.89 0.40
C GLU A 67 0.20 -12.18 1.59
N VAL A 68 -0.04 -11.54 2.72
CA VAL A 68 0.77 -11.66 3.92
C VAL A 68 -0.12 -11.71 5.14
N ASP A 69 0.15 -12.67 6.04
CA ASP A 69 -0.41 -12.67 7.39
C ASP A 69 0.62 -12.08 8.33
N HIS A 70 0.22 -11.14 9.16
CA HIS A 70 1.14 -10.52 10.10
C HIS A 70 0.47 -10.27 11.45
N VAL A 71 1.20 -10.56 12.52
CA VAL A 71 0.74 -10.34 13.89
C VAL A 71 1.45 -9.10 14.45
N TYR A 72 0.69 -8.04 14.63
CA TYR A 72 1.16 -6.87 15.38
C TYR A 72 0.68 -7.01 16.84
N PRO A 73 1.30 -6.30 17.79
CA PRO A 73 0.83 -6.34 19.18
C PRO A 73 -0.63 -5.93 19.35
N ASP A 74 -1.12 -5.01 18.50
CA ASP A 74 -2.47 -4.47 18.58
C ASP A 74 -3.47 -5.16 17.66
N ILE A 75 -3.01 -5.87 16.62
CA ILE A 75 -3.91 -6.42 15.60
C ILE A 75 -3.22 -7.52 14.78
N THR A 76 -3.97 -8.56 14.42
CA THR A 76 -3.51 -9.56 13.45
C THR A 76 -4.23 -9.32 12.14
N ILE A 77 -3.47 -9.20 11.06
CA ILE A 77 -4.01 -8.87 9.74
C ILE A 77 -3.70 -9.92 8.69
N HIS A 78 -4.62 -10.05 7.71
CA HIS A 78 -4.35 -10.69 6.43
C HIS A 78 -4.34 -9.57 5.39
N LEU A 79 -3.17 -9.29 4.84
CA LEU A 79 -2.97 -8.20 3.87
C LEU A 79 -2.94 -8.77 2.46
N THR A 80 -3.83 -8.27 1.60
CA THR A 80 -3.83 -8.58 0.17
C THR A 80 -3.42 -7.35 -0.60
N LEU A 81 -2.27 -7.42 -1.28
CA LEU A 81 -1.76 -6.33 -2.11
C LEU A 81 -2.06 -6.60 -3.57
N PHE A 82 -2.77 -5.68 -4.19
CA PHE A 82 -3.14 -5.76 -5.61
C PHE A 82 -2.25 -4.86 -6.45
N ASN A 83 -1.89 -5.32 -7.64
CA ASN A 83 -1.43 -4.40 -8.68
C ASN A 83 -2.60 -3.49 -9.04
N ALA A 84 -2.35 -2.20 -9.18
CA ALA A 84 -3.43 -1.24 -9.43
C ALA A 84 -2.89 -0.04 -10.21
N ARG A 85 -3.80 0.68 -10.86
CA ARG A 85 -3.51 1.94 -11.52
C ARG A 85 -4.44 3.01 -10.99
N LEU A 86 -3.93 4.25 -10.91
CA LEU A 86 -4.79 5.39 -10.57
C LEU A 86 -5.81 5.58 -11.70
N SER A 87 -7.07 5.79 -11.34
CA SER A 87 -8.15 5.96 -12.31
C SER A 87 -8.09 7.30 -13.03
N GLY A 88 -7.36 8.25 -12.48
CA GLY A 88 -7.18 9.59 -13.05
C GLY A 88 -6.83 10.59 -11.97
N GLY A 89 -6.09 11.63 -12.32
CA GLY A 89 -5.67 12.66 -11.38
C GLY A 89 -4.45 12.28 -10.57
N GLU A 90 -4.05 13.19 -9.69
CA GLU A 90 -2.88 13.03 -8.85
C GLU A 90 -3.27 12.67 -7.43
N PRO A 91 -2.50 11.81 -6.73
CA PRO A 91 -2.75 11.51 -5.32
C PRO A 91 -2.65 12.77 -4.47
N LYS A 92 -3.54 12.86 -3.47
CA LYS A 92 -3.57 13.98 -2.52
C LYS A 92 -3.30 13.45 -1.12
N MET A 93 -2.62 14.24 -0.31
CA MET A 93 -2.34 13.89 1.08
C MET A 93 -3.51 14.25 1.98
N LEU A 94 -4.58 13.46 1.90
CA LEU A 94 -5.79 13.66 2.71
C LEU A 94 -5.65 13.09 4.12
N GLU A 95 -4.88 12.00 4.27
CA GLU A 95 -4.66 11.33 5.55
C GLU A 95 -3.19 11.06 5.86
N HIS A 96 -2.36 10.89 4.82
CA HIS A 96 -0.94 10.58 5.00
C HIS A 96 -0.11 11.83 5.23
N ASN A 97 1.00 11.65 5.94
CA ASN A 97 1.98 12.71 6.17
C ASN A 97 2.77 13.04 4.90
N ASP A 98 3.03 12.03 4.06
CA ASP A 98 3.74 12.20 2.79
C ASP A 98 3.35 11.08 1.83
N ILE A 99 3.50 11.35 0.54
CA ILE A 99 3.30 10.38 -0.54
C ILE A 99 4.48 10.52 -1.49
N ARG A 100 5.13 9.40 -1.83
CA ARG A 100 6.28 9.40 -2.75
C ARG A 100 6.17 8.26 -3.74
N PHE A 101 6.82 8.45 -4.89
CA PHE A 101 7.05 7.39 -5.86
C PHE A 101 8.54 7.07 -5.83
N ILE A 102 8.88 5.80 -5.59
CA ILE A 102 10.27 5.36 -5.45
C ILE A 102 10.58 4.18 -6.36
N THR A 103 11.86 4.01 -6.69
CA THR A 103 12.34 2.80 -7.36
C THR A 103 12.60 1.71 -6.33
N PRO A 104 12.63 0.42 -6.73
CA PRO A 104 12.98 -0.66 -5.79
C PRO A 104 14.33 -0.48 -5.10
N SER A 105 15.32 0.12 -5.76
CA SER A 105 16.63 0.35 -5.14
C SER A 105 16.60 1.38 -4.01
N GLU A 106 15.57 2.22 -3.97
CA GLU A 106 15.42 3.25 -2.95
C GLU A 106 14.76 2.73 -1.66
N ILE A 107 14.22 1.50 -1.68
CA ILE A 107 13.56 0.91 -0.51
C ILE A 107 14.35 1.05 0.79
N PRO A 108 15.68 0.78 0.83
CA PRO A 108 16.43 0.90 2.08
C PRO A 108 16.48 2.30 2.69
N GLN A 109 16.10 3.32 1.95
CA GLN A 109 16.08 4.71 2.45
C GLN A 109 14.85 5.00 3.30
N TYR A 110 13.88 4.07 3.39
CA TYR A 110 12.60 4.28 4.05
C TYR A 110 12.36 3.20 5.11
N GLU A 111 11.73 3.59 6.21
CA GLU A 111 11.32 2.65 7.25
C GLU A 111 9.87 2.25 6.99
N PHE A 112 9.68 1.00 6.57
CA PHE A 112 8.34 0.47 6.27
C PHE A 112 7.70 -0.22 7.46
N CYS A 113 6.36 -0.32 7.44
CA CYS A 113 5.64 -1.13 8.39
C CYS A 113 6.09 -2.59 8.29
N PRO A 114 6.27 -3.29 9.43
CA PRO A 114 6.77 -4.68 9.42
C PRO A 114 5.99 -5.65 8.53
N ALA A 115 4.68 -5.49 8.41
CA ALA A 115 3.86 -6.37 7.56
C ALA A 115 4.26 -6.33 6.08
N ASP A 116 4.96 -5.27 5.64
CA ASP A 116 5.34 -5.08 4.23
C ASP A 116 6.67 -5.72 3.87
N LYS A 117 7.39 -6.27 4.83
CA LYS A 117 8.75 -6.81 4.60
C LYS A 117 8.82 -7.80 3.46
N ASP A 118 7.99 -8.83 3.48
CA ASP A 118 8.01 -9.88 2.45
C ASP A 118 7.58 -9.34 1.10
N ILE A 119 6.65 -8.37 1.11
CA ILE A 119 6.19 -7.69 -0.11
C ILE A 119 7.34 -6.93 -0.75
N LEU A 120 8.10 -6.18 0.06
CA LEU A 120 9.25 -5.41 -0.42
C LEU A 120 10.33 -6.32 -1.00
N GLU A 121 10.59 -7.46 -0.36
CA GLU A 121 11.53 -8.46 -0.87
C GLU A 121 11.08 -8.98 -2.23
N LYS A 122 9.78 -9.24 -2.40
CA LYS A 122 9.23 -9.68 -3.68
C LYS A 122 9.37 -8.62 -4.77
N ILE A 123 9.14 -7.35 -4.42
CA ILE A 123 9.32 -6.25 -5.37
C ILE A 123 10.77 -6.20 -5.85
N VAL A 124 11.73 -6.28 -4.94
CA VAL A 124 13.16 -6.28 -5.29
C VAL A 124 13.51 -7.49 -6.16
N SER A 125 12.99 -8.67 -5.81
CA SER A 125 13.26 -9.90 -6.55
C SER A 125 12.75 -9.83 -8.00
N GLU A 126 11.56 -9.25 -8.21
CA GLU A 126 10.95 -9.23 -9.55
C GLU A 126 11.33 -8.00 -10.37
N PHE A 127 11.64 -6.88 -9.74
CA PHE A 127 11.82 -5.60 -10.44
C PHE A 127 13.17 -4.94 -10.20
N GLY A 128 13.89 -5.32 -9.15
CA GLY A 128 15.13 -4.62 -8.77
C GLY A 128 16.23 -4.64 -9.83
N GLY A 129 16.27 -5.69 -10.65
CA GLY A 129 17.26 -5.79 -11.72
C GLY A 129 16.92 -5.02 -13.00
N LYS A 130 15.80 -4.32 -12.99
CA LYS A 130 15.31 -3.57 -14.18
C LYS A 130 15.60 -2.08 -14.11
N GLU A 131 16.28 -1.65 -13.09
CA GLU A 131 16.61 -0.24 -12.88
C GLU A 131 17.88 0.16 -13.57
#